data_eaa7879afd43b7ae3fd2a6916ee46a07
#
_entry.id   eaa7879afd43b7ae3fd2a6916ee46a07
#
_cell.length_a   1.000
_cell.length_b   1.000
_cell.length_c   1.000
_cell.angle_alpha   90.00
_cell.angle_beta   90.00
_cell.angle_gamma   90.00
#
_symmetry.space_group_name_H-M   'P 1'
#
loop_
_entity.id
_entity.type
_entity.pdbx_description
1 polymer ?
#
loop_
_entity_poly.entity_id
_entity_poly.type
_entity_poly.pdbx_seq_one_letter_code
_entity_poly.pdbx_strand_id
1 'polypeptide(L)'
;MKYFTLVKYHPCEQLAHLYEHLFVSAITEYLYNHGQYKLLDYSLNGDTYESGIVMICGECYNTEAEHLLENIANMKVSLSDKNPGHMPVSQAMSQLYAEESQKLFVKDPDMIIRELELLDNKPWRNLDSVDILPKNTTNNKDLTDLIYETDQPADKKPILKLQLQIDNQPVGLRVLWCELARFISLSIGQKICCDFGVYYSKESVKNNDTSVIFASIFSVSPHAQKVNLKEVAATAEQALNKIITSNVLNRFSDYLSSLSYTNNPCAAPDSCQIAREFGIIIGAAGWKKLATTENIAKALKATRITFRYKNSIITL
;
A
#
# COMPACT_ATOMS: atom_id res chain seq x y z
N MET A 1 -11.60 -16.03 8.59
CA MET A 1 -10.95 -14.70 8.69
C MET A 1 -10.08 -14.72 9.92
N LYS A 2 -8.81 -14.56 9.78
CA LYS A 2 -7.85 -14.59 10.86
C LYS A 2 -7.19 -13.22 10.98
N TYR A 3 -7.21 -12.68 12.19
CA TYR A 3 -6.53 -11.43 12.53
C TYR A 3 -5.20 -11.76 13.18
N PHE A 4 -4.22 -10.93 12.96
CA PHE A 4 -2.97 -10.94 13.71
C PHE A 4 -2.54 -9.50 14.02
N THR A 5 -1.86 -9.35 15.16
CA THR A 5 -1.22 -8.10 15.54
C THR A 5 0.15 -8.42 16.10
N LEU A 6 1.18 -7.96 15.42
CA LEU A 6 2.56 -8.15 15.79
C LEU A 6 3.15 -6.82 16.28
N VAL A 7 3.92 -6.86 17.36
CA VAL A 7 4.51 -5.68 17.96
C VAL A 7 6.01 -5.87 18.18
N LYS A 8 6.77 -4.83 17.85
CA LYS A 8 8.20 -4.67 18.22
C LYS A 8 8.42 -3.31 18.84
N TYR A 9 9.55 -3.14 19.48
CA TYR A 9 9.93 -1.90 20.13
C TYR A 9 11.38 -1.53 19.83
N HIS A 10 11.59 -0.25 19.48
CA HIS A 10 12.88 0.39 19.36
C HIS A 10 12.86 1.78 20.01
N PRO A 11 13.91 2.18 20.80
CA PRO A 11 13.92 3.47 21.50
C PRO A 11 13.99 4.70 20.56
N CYS A 12 14.45 4.52 19.32
CA CYS A 12 14.42 5.56 18.30
C CYS A 12 13.19 5.33 17.40
N GLU A 13 12.22 6.23 17.48
CA GLU A 13 10.98 6.18 16.70
C GLU A 13 11.22 6.09 15.19
N GLN A 14 12.15 6.87 14.65
CA GLN A 14 12.40 6.91 13.20
C GLN A 14 13.04 5.62 12.69
N LEU A 15 13.89 4.96 13.50
CA LEU A 15 14.39 3.62 13.16
C LEU A 15 13.27 2.58 13.25
N ALA A 16 12.38 2.71 14.23
CA ALA A 16 11.17 1.89 14.33
C ALA A 16 10.30 2.05 13.09
N HIS A 17 10.06 3.28 12.65
CA HIS A 17 9.26 3.62 11.48
C HIS A 17 9.93 3.14 10.17
N LEU A 18 11.24 3.33 10.03
CA LEU A 18 11.98 2.79 8.89
C LEU A 18 11.88 1.26 8.82
N TYR A 19 11.98 0.59 9.97
CA TYR A 19 11.82 -0.86 10.04
C TYR A 19 10.39 -1.31 9.68
N GLU A 20 9.39 -0.56 10.09
CA GLU A 20 7.99 -0.79 9.69
C GLU A 20 7.83 -0.79 8.17
N HIS A 21 8.32 0.23 7.48
CA HIS A 21 8.30 0.30 6.01
C HIS A 21 8.98 -0.90 5.34
N LEU A 22 10.16 -1.29 5.83
CA LEU A 22 10.89 -2.45 5.32
C LEU A 22 10.11 -3.74 5.53
N PHE A 23 9.52 -3.92 6.70
CA PHE A 23 8.82 -5.15 7.05
C PHE A 23 7.48 -5.27 6.31
N VAL A 24 6.68 -4.21 6.25
CA VAL A 24 5.43 -4.16 5.47
C VAL A 24 5.71 -4.43 3.99
N SER A 25 6.77 -3.86 3.45
CA SER A 25 7.17 -4.11 2.07
C SER A 25 7.59 -5.56 1.84
N ALA A 26 8.36 -6.15 2.75
CA ALA A 26 8.78 -7.55 2.67
C ALA A 26 7.57 -8.51 2.68
N ILE A 27 6.59 -8.27 3.56
CA ILE A 27 5.34 -9.06 3.58
C ILE A 27 4.57 -8.88 2.27
N THR A 28 4.42 -7.64 1.82
CA THR A 28 3.67 -7.32 0.61
C THR A 28 4.28 -7.99 -0.62
N GLU A 29 5.60 -7.95 -0.77
CA GLU A 29 6.31 -8.62 -1.86
C GLU A 29 6.21 -10.14 -1.76
N TYR A 30 6.35 -10.69 -0.55
CA TYR A 30 6.17 -12.12 -0.32
C TYR A 30 4.79 -12.58 -0.76
N LEU A 31 3.73 -11.92 -0.33
CA LEU A 31 2.36 -12.24 -0.70
C LEU A 31 2.12 -12.06 -2.21
N TYR A 32 2.60 -10.96 -2.79
CA TYR A 32 2.48 -10.70 -4.22
C TYR A 32 3.16 -11.79 -5.08
N ASN A 33 4.34 -12.25 -4.66
CA ASN A 33 5.07 -13.31 -5.35
C ASN A 33 4.37 -14.68 -5.25
N HIS A 34 3.51 -14.87 -4.24
CA HIS A 34 2.65 -16.04 -4.07
C HIS A 34 1.25 -15.85 -4.67
N GLY A 35 1.04 -14.80 -5.47
CA GLY A 35 -0.24 -14.54 -6.16
C GLY A 35 -1.35 -14.02 -5.25
N GLN A 36 -1.01 -13.52 -4.06
CA GLN A 36 -1.97 -12.91 -3.14
C GLN A 36 -2.01 -11.40 -3.34
N TYR A 37 -3.20 -10.81 -3.33
CA TYR A 37 -3.41 -9.39 -3.60
C TYR A 37 -4.17 -8.72 -2.48
N LYS A 38 -3.71 -7.52 -2.11
CA LYS A 38 -4.43 -6.67 -1.16
C LYS A 38 -5.85 -6.43 -1.66
N LEU A 39 -6.80 -6.38 -0.77
CA LEU A 39 -8.24 -6.28 -0.99
C LEU A 39 -8.91 -7.62 -1.31
N LEU A 40 -8.29 -8.51 -2.08
CA LEU A 40 -8.87 -9.82 -2.42
C LEU A 40 -8.56 -10.89 -1.37
N ASP A 41 -7.33 -10.92 -0.89
CA ASP A 41 -6.80 -12.03 -0.11
C ASP A 41 -6.41 -11.61 1.30
N TYR A 42 -6.01 -10.36 1.46
CA TYR A 42 -5.56 -9.81 2.75
C TYR A 42 -5.73 -8.30 2.85
N SER A 43 -5.73 -7.83 4.09
CA SER A 43 -5.46 -6.44 4.45
C SER A 43 -4.21 -6.41 5.34
N LEU A 44 -3.38 -5.40 5.17
CA LEU A 44 -2.17 -5.21 5.96
C LEU A 44 -1.98 -3.72 6.23
N ASN A 45 -1.72 -3.38 7.48
CA ASN A 45 -1.38 -2.04 7.91
C ASN A 45 -0.19 -2.08 8.87
N GLY A 46 0.69 -1.10 8.76
CA GLY A 46 1.75 -0.83 9.72
C GLY A 46 1.54 0.53 10.34
N ASP A 47 1.80 0.62 11.63
CA ASP A 47 1.73 1.85 12.39
C ASP A 47 2.95 1.94 13.32
N THR A 48 3.59 3.09 13.35
CA THR A 48 4.64 3.39 14.32
C THR A 48 4.22 4.54 15.22
N TYR A 49 4.34 4.32 16.52
CA TYR A 49 3.97 5.30 17.55
C TYR A 49 5.20 6.06 18.03
N GLU A 50 4.99 7.30 18.50
CA GLU A 50 6.04 8.17 19.08
C GLU A 50 6.84 7.52 20.21
N SER A 51 6.28 6.48 20.84
CA SER A 51 6.98 5.66 21.84
C SER A 51 8.02 4.71 21.25
N GLY A 52 8.16 4.62 19.92
CA GLY A 52 9.02 3.65 19.24
C GLY A 52 8.43 2.25 19.11
N ILE A 53 7.12 2.11 19.26
CA ILE A 53 6.40 0.87 19.06
C ILE A 53 6.04 0.73 17.59
N VAL A 54 6.49 -0.35 16.96
CA VAL A 54 6.04 -0.80 15.64
C VAL A 54 4.91 -1.80 15.83
N MET A 55 3.78 -1.55 15.21
CA MET A 55 2.63 -2.44 15.20
C MET A 55 2.27 -2.82 13.77
N ILE A 56 2.21 -4.12 13.48
CA ILE A 56 1.76 -4.65 12.18
C ILE A 56 0.47 -5.40 12.40
N CYS A 57 -0.61 -4.89 11.80
CA CYS A 57 -1.94 -5.50 11.86
C CYS A 57 -2.32 -6.07 10.50
N GLY A 58 -2.93 -7.23 10.49
CA GLY A 58 -3.40 -7.84 9.26
C GLY A 58 -4.61 -8.73 9.43
N GLU A 59 -5.31 -8.89 8.30
CA GLU A 59 -6.45 -9.79 8.15
C GLU A 59 -6.24 -10.65 6.91
N CYS A 60 -6.62 -11.92 7.01
CA CYS A 60 -6.64 -12.84 5.87
C CYS A 60 -8.07 -13.15 5.48
N TYR A 61 -8.35 -13.14 4.19
CA TYR A 61 -9.68 -13.38 3.64
C TYR A 61 -9.84 -14.77 3.05
N ASN A 62 -8.73 -15.49 2.83
CA ASN A 62 -8.75 -16.88 2.38
C ASN A 62 -7.70 -17.74 3.11
N THR A 63 -7.85 -19.06 3.01
CA THR A 63 -7.00 -20.03 3.73
C THR A 63 -5.54 -20.01 3.23
N GLU A 64 -5.33 -19.77 1.94
CA GLU A 64 -3.98 -19.74 1.36
C GLU A 64 -3.20 -18.54 1.89
N ALA A 65 -3.80 -17.34 1.87
CA ALA A 65 -3.21 -16.15 2.47
C ALA A 65 -2.96 -16.35 3.98
N GLU A 66 -3.87 -17.03 4.68
CA GLU A 66 -3.70 -17.37 6.10
C GLU A 66 -2.45 -18.21 6.34
N HIS A 67 -2.23 -19.28 5.57
CA HIS A 67 -1.03 -20.12 5.69
C HIS A 67 0.26 -19.38 5.36
N LEU A 68 0.24 -18.51 4.36
CA LEU A 68 1.40 -17.68 4.04
C LEU A 68 1.73 -16.71 5.18
N LEU A 69 0.70 -16.14 5.80
CA LEU A 69 0.85 -15.18 6.89
C LEU A 69 1.24 -15.81 8.24
N GLU A 70 1.05 -17.12 8.43
CA GLU A 70 1.55 -17.84 9.64
C GLU A 70 3.07 -17.72 9.82
N ASN A 71 3.80 -17.52 8.74
CA ASN A 71 5.26 -17.38 8.76
C ASN A 71 5.76 -15.94 8.96
N ILE A 72 4.87 -14.94 8.98
CA ILE A 72 5.26 -13.51 9.03
C ILE A 72 6.12 -13.20 10.25
N ALA A 73 5.78 -13.71 11.43
CA ALA A 73 6.54 -13.44 12.65
C ALA A 73 8.01 -13.93 12.58
N ASN A 74 8.30 -14.85 11.65
CA ASN A 74 9.65 -15.39 11.43
C ASN A 74 10.33 -14.77 10.20
N MET A 75 9.66 -13.93 9.45
CA MET A 75 10.25 -13.23 8.31
C MET A 75 11.34 -12.27 8.76
N LYS A 76 12.37 -12.17 7.93
CA LYS A 76 13.46 -11.23 8.09
C LYS A 76 13.42 -10.21 6.97
N VAL A 77 13.72 -8.96 7.30
CA VAL A 77 13.91 -7.93 6.27
C VAL A 77 15.29 -8.08 5.63
N SER A 78 15.38 -7.84 4.34
CA SER A 78 16.66 -7.76 3.67
C SER A 78 17.22 -6.35 3.85
N LEU A 79 18.34 -6.26 4.55
CA LEU A 79 19.06 -5.00 4.78
C LEU A 79 20.15 -4.75 3.73
N SER A 80 20.28 -5.64 2.74
CA SER A 80 21.24 -5.51 1.65
C SER A 80 20.58 -4.92 0.41
N ASP A 81 21.10 -3.80 -0.06
CA ASP A 81 20.68 -3.16 -1.33
C ASP A 81 20.91 -4.05 -2.58
N LYS A 82 21.52 -5.23 -2.40
CA LYS A 82 21.89 -6.15 -3.49
C LYS A 82 20.93 -7.32 -3.68
N ASN A 83 19.95 -7.51 -2.80
CA ASN A 83 19.00 -8.62 -2.92
C ASN A 83 17.86 -8.25 -3.87
N PRO A 84 17.77 -8.87 -5.06
CA PRO A 84 16.65 -8.64 -5.96
C PRO A 84 15.34 -9.11 -5.30
N GLY A 85 14.29 -8.33 -5.44
CA GLY A 85 12.96 -8.66 -4.91
C GLY A 85 12.69 -8.23 -3.47
N HIS A 86 13.60 -7.42 -2.88
CA HIS A 86 13.38 -6.79 -1.60
C HIS A 86 13.60 -5.29 -1.71
N MET A 87 12.81 -4.52 -0.97
CA MET A 87 12.99 -3.07 -0.90
C MET A 87 14.35 -2.74 -0.29
N PRO A 88 15.23 -1.99 -0.99
CA PRO A 88 16.46 -1.48 -0.41
C PRO A 88 16.18 -0.52 0.75
N VAL A 89 17.08 -0.47 1.73
CA VAL A 89 16.99 0.46 2.87
C VAL A 89 16.89 1.91 2.38
N SER A 90 17.63 2.28 1.35
CA SER A 90 17.57 3.61 0.73
C SER A 90 16.18 3.97 0.16
N GLN A 91 15.46 3.00 -0.37
CA GLN A 91 14.08 3.22 -0.85
C GLN A 91 13.08 3.33 0.30
N ALA A 92 13.23 2.50 1.34
CA ALA A 92 12.41 2.63 2.54
C ALA A 92 12.64 3.99 3.24
N MET A 93 13.88 4.47 3.29
CA MET A 93 14.20 5.83 3.75
C MET A 93 13.52 6.89 2.87
N SER A 94 13.48 6.69 1.55
CA SER A 94 12.78 7.60 0.64
C SER A 94 11.27 7.62 0.87
N GLN A 95 10.66 6.49 1.21
CA GLN A 95 9.25 6.44 1.60
C GLN A 95 9.01 7.21 2.89
N LEU A 96 9.82 6.95 3.91
CA LEU A 96 9.74 7.64 5.20
C LEU A 96 9.86 9.16 5.02
N TYR A 97 10.82 9.64 4.22
CA TYR A 97 10.98 11.06 3.93
C TYR A 97 9.82 11.64 3.08
N ALA A 98 9.18 10.81 2.27
CA ALA A 98 7.99 11.22 1.53
C ALA A 98 6.77 11.37 2.46
N GLU A 99 6.70 10.61 3.53
CA GLU A 99 5.68 10.68 4.56
C GLU A 99 5.99 11.80 5.56
N GLU A 100 7.15 11.74 6.20
CA GLU A 100 7.63 12.66 7.23
C GLU A 100 8.72 13.59 6.69
N SER A 101 8.38 14.74 6.17
CA SER A 101 9.37 15.61 5.50
C SER A 101 10.36 16.31 6.41
N GLN A 102 10.16 16.26 7.73
CA GLN A 102 10.90 17.10 8.68
C GLN A 102 12.02 16.39 9.44
N LYS A 103 11.99 15.05 9.48
CA LYS A 103 12.96 14.25 10.24
C LYS A 103 13.78 13.39 9.28
N LEU A 104 15.06 13.67 9.18
CA LEU A 104 15.98 12.95 8.31
C LEU A 104 17.07 12.25 9.14
N PHE A 105 17.52 11.07 8.68
CA PHE A 105 18.67 10.43 9.28
C PHE A 105 19.96 11.20 9.00
N VAL A 106 20.75 11.40 10.04
CA VAL A 106 22.09 12.01 9.94
C VAL A 106 23.12 10.91 9.73
N LYS A 107 23.66 10.86 8.56
CA LYS A 107 25.03 10.50 8.17
C LYS A 107 25.72 9.19 8.59
N ASP A 108 25.14 8.22 9.21
CA ASP A 108 25.87 6.95 9.38
C ASP A 108 25.01 5.77 8.87
N PRO A 109 25.10 5.45 7.55
CA PRO A 109 24.36 4.33 6.97
C PRO A 109 24.70 2.99 7.66
N ASP A 110 25.94 2.79 8.06
CA ASP A 110 26.36 1.54 8.71
C ASP A 110 25.73 1.39 10.09
N MET A 111 25.62 2.50 10.83
CA MET A 111 24.94 2.51 12.12
C MET A 111 23.45 2.26 11.99
N ILE A 112 22.79 2.85 10.99
CA ILE A 112 21.37 2.61 10.69
C ILE A 112 21.15 1.11 10.39
N ILE A 113 21.95 0.53 9.51
CA ILE A 113 21.87 -0.89 9.15
C ILE A 113 22.06 -1.77 10.37
N ARG A 114 23.06 -1.49 11.20
CA ARG A 114 23.33 -2.23 12.43
C ARG A 114 22.15 -2.20 13.41
N GLU A 115 21.55 -1.04 13.64
CA GLU A 115 20.39 -0.91 14.52
C GLU A 115 19.14 -1.63 13.94
N LEU A 116 18.95 -1.58 12.62
CA LEU A 116 17.90 -2.34 11.95
C LEU A 116 18.12 -3.86 12.08
N GLU A 117 19.36 -4.34 11.96
CA GLU A 117 19.72 -5.76 12.20
C GLU A 117 19.40 -6.18 13.63
N LEU A 118 19.74 -5.35 14.60
CA LEU A 118 19.43 -5.60 16.01
C LEU A 118 17.90 -5.68 16.23
N LEU A 119 17.14 -4.78 15.61
CA LEU A 119 15.68 -4.78 15.70
C LEU A 119 15.09 -5.99 14.97
N ASP A 120 15.60 -6.33 13.80
CA ASP A 120 15.13 -7.48 13.01
C ASP A 120 15.33 -8.80 13.77
N ASN A 121 16.42 -8.92 14.50
CA ASN A 121 16.71 -10.11 15.32
C ASN A 121 15.88 -10.22 16.60
N LYS A 122 15.21 -9.15 17.04
CA LYS A 122 14.24 -9.26 18.14
C LYS A 122 13.01 -10.06 17.68
N PRO A 123 12.46 -10.95 18.52
CA PRO A 123 11.21 -11.63 18.19
C PRO A 123 10.04 -10.64 18.15
N TRP A 124 9.10 -10.89 17.24
CA TRP A 124 7.80 -10.25 17.30
C TRP A 124 7.01 -10.78 18.49
N ARG A 125 6.25 -9.90 19.13
CA ARG A 125 5.27 -10.27 20.14
C ARG A 125 3.89 -10.24 19.53
N ASN A 126 3.10 -11.27 19.79
CA ASN A 126 1.69 -11.29 19.40
C ASN A 126 0.86 -10.61 20.49
N LEU A 127 0.03 -9.65 20.12
CA LEU A 127 -0.86 -8.95 21.04
C LEU A 127 -2.17 -9.74 21.25
N ASP A 128 -2.06 -10.92 21.85
CA ASP A 128 -3.24 -11.67 22.32
C ASP A 128 -3.64 -11.29 23.77
N SER A 129 -2.81 -10.49 24.44
CA SER A 129 -3.01 -10.05 25.83
C SER A 129 -2.55 -8.60 26.00
N VAL A 130 -3.08 -7.93 27.02
CA VAL A 130 -2.66 -6.58 27.40
C VAL A 130 -1.25 -6.66 28.03
N ASP A 131 -0.24 -6.52 27.20
CA ASP A 131 1.14 -6.39 27.67
C ASP A 131 1.46 -4.92 27.98
N ILE A 132 1.99 -4.67 29.17
CA ILE A 132 2.57 -3.38 29.51
C ILE A 132 3.90 -3.29 28.77
N LEU A 133 3.94 -2.49 27.69
CA LEU A 133 5.18 -2.21 26.98
C LEU A 133 6.12 -1.43 27.89
N PRO A 134 7.44 -1.72 27.86
CA PRO A 134 8.39 -1.04 28.73
C PRO A 134 8.33 0.46 28.49
N LYS A 135 8.07 1.23 29.55
CA LYS A 135 8.24 2.69 29.49
C LYS A 135 9.69 2.99 29.13
N ASN A 136 9.85 3.84 28.15
CA ASN A 136 11.15 4.29 27.68
C ASN A 136 11.90 4.98 28.82
N THR A 137 12.88 4.32 29.43
CA THR A 137 13.67 4.87 30.51
C THR A 137 15.11 5.22 30.10
N THR A 138 15.45 4.97 28.84
CA THR A 138 16.79 5.27 28.33
C THR A 138 16.70 6.27 27.18
N ASN A 139 16.94 7.55 27.50
CA ASN A 139 17.43 8.53 26.53
C ASN A 139 18.81 8.03 26.06
N ASN A 140 18.82 7.20 25.03
CA ASN A 140 20.06 6.80 24.39
C ASN A 140 20.52 7.98 23.53
N LYS A 141 21.37 8.85 24.09
CA LYS A 141 21.90 10.04 23.42
C LYS A 141 22.48 9.72 22.05
N ASP A 142 23.11 8.54 21.92
CA ASP A 142 23.73 8.11 20.67
C ASP A 142 22.73 7.90 19.52
N LEU A 143 21.47 7.60 19.83
CA LEU A 143 20.42 7.40 18.83
C LEU A 143 19.70 8.71 18.45
N THR A 144 19.66 9.70 19.33
CA THR A 144 19.09 11.02 19.00
C THR A 144 19.98 11.80 18.03
N ASP A 145 21.27 11.52 18.00
CA ASP A 145 22.22 12.17 17.08
C ASP A 145 22.13 11.62 15.63
N LEU A 146 21.37 10.56 15.41
CA LEU A 146 21.10 10.02 14.07
C LEU A 146 20.05 10.81 13.30
N ILE A 147 19.31 11.69 13.94
CA ILE A 147 18.15 12.35 13.38
C ILE A 147 18.32 13.86 13.50
N TYR A 148 18.04 14.59 12.44
CA TYR A 148 17.89 16.02 12.47
C TYR A 148 16.57 16.46 11.90
N GLU A 149 16.00 17.52 12.46
CA GLU A 149 14.84 18.19 11.92
C GLU A 149 15.25 19.19 10.84
N THR A 150 14.51 19.23 9.75
CA THR A 150 14.73 20.21 8.69
C THR A 150 13.63 21.26 8.71
N ASP A 151 14.00 22.52 8.56
CA ASP A 151 13.07 23.65 8.41
C ASP A 151 12.41 23.70 7.02
N GLN A 152 12.49 22.62 6.24
CA GLN A 152 11.89 22.63 4.90
C GLN A 152 10.36 22.57 5.00
N PRO A 153 9.67 23.53 4.35
CA PRO A 153 8.22 23.54 4.37
C PRO A 153 7.67 22.29 3.69
N ALA A 154 6.72 21.65 4.37
CA ALA A 154 6.04 20.44 3.94
C ALA A 154 5.31 20.56 2.58
N ASP A 155 5.13 21.79 2.09
CA ASP A 155 4.17 22.14 1.04
C ASP A 155 4.62 21.86 -0.41
N LYS A 156 5.83 21.34 -0.64
CA LYS A 156 6.37 21.19 -2.01
C LYS A 156 6.93 19.79 -2.32
N LYS A 157 6.35 18.75 -1.74
CA LYS A 157 6.74 17.39 -2.13
C LYS A 157 6.39 17.14 -3.59
N PRO A 158 7.31 16.65 -4.43
CA PRO A 158 6.96 16.18 -5.76
C PRO A 158 5.89 15.08 -5.68
N ILE A 159 4.96 15.11 -6.63
CA ILE A 159 3.85 14.17 -6.68
C ILE A 159 3.95 13.33 -7.94
N LEU A 160 3.91 12.01 -7.78
CA LEU A 160 3.62 11.06 -8.83
C LEU A 160 2.11 10.74 -8.77
N LYS A 161 1.43 10.87 -9.91
CA LYS A 161 0.00 10.58 -10.01
C LYS A 161 -0.24 9.43 -10.96
N LEU A 162 -0.92 8.39 -10.47
CA LEU A 162 -1.53 7.35 -11.27
C LEU A 162 -3.00 7.71 -11.48
N GLN A 163 -3.45 7.74 -12.72
CA GLN A 163 -4.83 8.03 -13.08
C GLN A 163 -5.37 6.92 -13.97
N LEU A 164 -6.47 6.31 -13.55
CA LEU A 164 -7.27 5.40 -14.34
C LEU A 164 -8.52 6.15 -14.78
N GLN A 165 -8.97 5.93 -16.03
CA GLN A 165 -10.14 6.60 -16.59
C GLN A 165 -10.94 5.65 -17.46
N ILE A 166 -12.26 5.76 -17.37
CA ILE A 166 -13.20 5.11 -18.27
C ILE A 166 -14.19 6.14 -18.82
N ASP A 167 -14.48 6.05 -20.11
CA ASP A 167 -15.34 7.01 -20.80
C ASP A 167 -16.58 6.32 -21.39
N ASN A 168 -17.68 7.05 -21.48
CA ASN A 168 -18.90 6.69 -22.21
C ASN A 168 -19.47 5.29 -21.91
N GLN A 169 -19.41 4.86 -20.64
CA GLN A 169 -19.96 3.59 -20.21
C GLN A 169 -21.27 3.75 -19.45
N PRO A 170 -22.17 2.75 -19.49
CA PRO A 170 -23.39 2.73 -18.67
C PRO A 170 -23.08 2.85 -17.18
N VAL A 171 -23.95 3.46 -16.39
CA VAL A 171 -23.75 3.74 -14.95
C VAL A 171 -23.35 2.48 -14.18
N GLY A 172 -24.02 1.34 -14.39
CA GLY A 172 -23.66 0.09 -13.69
C GLY A 172 -22.22 -0.35 -13.97
N LEU A 173 -21.75 -0.23 -15.21
CA LEU A 173 -20.38 -0.57 -15.56
C LEU A 173 -19.39 0.43 -14.99
N ARG A 174 -19.74 1.71 -14.88
CA ARG A 174 -18.90 2.74 -14.24
C ARG A 174 -18.70 2.47 -12.74
N VAL A 175 -19.73 2.00 -12.05
CA VAL A 175 -19.65 1.64 -10.63
C VAL A 175 -18.79 0.40 -10.43
N LEU A 176 -19.00 -0.66 -11.21
CA LEU A 176 -18.13 -1.84 -11.23
C LEU A 176 -16.68 -1.44 -11.48
N TRP A 177 -16.47 -0.54 -12.43
CA TRP A 177 -15.14 -0.06 -12.78
C TRP A 177 -14.45 0.68 -11.63
N CYS A 178 -15.17 1.42 -10.79
CA CYS A 178 -14.56 2.10 -9.64
C CYS A 178 -13.90 1.11 -8.67
N GLU A 179 -14.57 0.01 -8.36
CA GLU A 179 -14.00 -1.05 -7.52
C GLU A 179 -12.79 -1.72 -8.21
N LEU A 180 -12.92 -1.96 -9.51
CA LEU A 180 -11.82 -2.50 -10.30
C LEU A 180 -10.61 -1.55 -10.35
N ALA A 181 -10.86 -0.26 -10.56
CA ALA A 181 -9.82 0.77 -10.59
C ALA A 181 -9.11 0.87 -9.25
N ARG A 182 -9.84 0.76 -8.13
CA ARG A 182 -9.27 0.70 -6.79
C ARG A 182 -8.36 -0.51 -6.62
N PHE A 183 -8.84 -1.70 -6.96
CA PHE A 183 -8.06 -2.93 -6.90
C PHE A 183 -6.78 -2.87 -7.74
N ILE A 184 -6.89 -2.43 -9.00
CA ILE A 184 -5.75 -2.25 -9.90
C ILE A 184 -4.77 -1.23 -9.33
N SER A 185 -5.28 -0.09 -8.87
CA SER A 185 -4.45 0.98 -8.32
C SER A 185 -3.70 0.56 -7.05
N LEU A 186 -4.34 -0.19 -6.15
CA LEU A 186 -3.67 -0.74 -4.98
C LEU A 186 -2.57 -1.72 -5.36
N SER A 187 -2.84 -2.64 -6.30
CA SER A 187 -1.88 -3.66 -6.72
C SER A 187 -0.68 -3.06 -7.46
N ILE A 188 -0.91 -2.14 -8.38
CA ILE A 188 0.14 -1.39 -9.08
C ILE A 188 0.86 -0.47 -8.10
N GLY A 189 0.12 0.23 -7.25
CA GLY A 189 0.63 1.18 -6.29
C GLY A 189 1.59 0.54 -5.29
N GLN A 190 1.27 -0.64 -4.78
CA GLN A 190 2.17 -1.40 -3.91
C GLN A 190 3.52 -1.67 -4.59
N LYS A 191 3.49 -2.12 -5.84
CA LYS A 191 4.73 -2.40 -6.60
C LYS A 191 5.53 -1.12 -6.86
N ILE A 192 4.87 -0.03 -7.22
CA ILE A 192 5.51 1.28 -7.42
C ILE A 192 6.12 1.78 -6.10
N CYS A 193 5.45 1.64 -4.97
CA CYS A 193 5.98 2.04 -3.66
C CYS A 193 7.24 1.25 -3.32
N CYS A 194 7.22 -0.09 -3.52
CA CYS A 194 8.36 -0.94 -3.25
C CYS A 194 9.56 -0.64 -4.18
N ASP A 195 9.32 -0.46 -5.48
CA ASP A 195 10.41 -0.34 -6.47
C ASP A 195 11.01 1.07 -6.53
N PHE A 196 10.24 2.11 -6.21
CA PHE A 196 10.68 3.52 -6.39
C PHE A 196 10.77 4.31 -5.08
N GLY A 197 10.50 3.70 -3.93
CA GLY A 197 10.57 4.38 -2.64
C GLY A 197 9.64 5.60 -2.54
N VAL A 198 8.46 5.52 -3.17
CA VAL A 198 7.43 6.55 -3.07
C VAL A 198 6.38 6.12 -2.05
N TYR A 199 5.71 7.09 -1.44
CA TYR A 199 4.70 6.87 -0.43
C TYR A 199 3.29 7.11 -0.97
N TYR A 200 2.39 6.15 -0.78
CA TYR A 200 0.98 6.29 -1.15
C TYR A 200 0.27 7.26 -0.22
N SER A 201 -0.16 8.39 -0.74
CA SER A 201 -0.73 9.47 0.08
C SER A 201 -2.24 9.43 0.16
N LYS A 202 -2.91 9.31 -0.99
CA LYS A 202 -4.38 9.35 -1.07
C LYS A 202 -4.91 8.90 -2.41
N GLU A 203 -6.21 8.56 -2.41
CA GLU A 203 -7.00 8.32 -3.61
C GLU A 203 -8.14 9.31 -3.75
N SER A 204 -8.65 9.47 -4.95
CA SER A 204 -9.83 10.27 -5.24
C SER A 204 -10.58 9.73 -6.45
N VAL A 205 -11.91 9.85 -6.41
CA VAL A 205 -12.80 9.53 -7.53
C VAL A 205 -13.45 10.82 -8.00
N LYS A 206 -13.54 11.01 -9.32
CA LYS A 206 -14.33 12.06 -9.95
C LYS A 206 -15.26 11.43 -10.95
N ASN A 207 -16.56 11.61 -10.76
CA ASN A 207 -17.60 11.19 -11.69
C ASN A 207 -18.12 12.41 -12.43
N ASN A 208 -17.95 12.39 -13.75
CA ASN A 208 -18.54 13.35 -14.68
C ASN A 208 -19.63 12.65 -15.48
N ASP A 209 -20.44 13.39 -16.22
CA ASP A 209 -21.56 12.83 -17.01
C ASP A 209 -21.10 11.73 -18.00
N THR A 210 -19.93 11.90 -18.59
CA THR A 210 -19.41 11.03 -19.64
C THR A 210 -18.21 10.19 -19.21
N SER A 211 -17.56 10.50 -18.07
CA SER A 211 -16.31 9.84 -17.66
C SER A 211 -16.22 9.66 -16.15
N VAL A 212 -15.50 8.62 -15.74
CA VAL A 212 -15.08 8.45 -14.36
C VAL A 212 -13.57 8.40 -14.32
N ILE A 213 -13.00 9.12 -13.37
CA ILE A 213 -11.56 9.18 -13.13
C ILE A 213 -11.28 8.72 -11.70
N PHE A 214 -10.47 7.67 -11.58
CA PHE A 214 -9.88 7.24 -10.32
C PHE A 214 -8.41 7.67 -10.30
N ALA A 215 -7.98 8.34 -9.25
CA ALA A 215 -6.61 8.81 -9.15
C ALA A 215 -5.99 8.46 -7.81
N SER A 216 -4.79 7.88 -7.87
CA SER A 216 -3.92 7.65 -6.73
C SER A 216 -2.74 8.61 -6.77
N ILE A 217 -2.43 9.15 -5.62
CA ILE A 217 -1.38 10.16 -5.45
C ILE A 217 -0.29 9.58 -4.57
N PHE A 218 0.94 9.63 -5.07
CA PHE A 218 2.13 9.20 -4.36
C PHE A 218 3.01 10.41 -4.09
N SER A 219 3.40 10.58 -2.84
CA SER A 219 4.43 11.54 -2.45
C SER A 219 5.80 10.99 -2.80
N VAL A 220 6.65 11.85 -3.34
CA VAL A 220 8.03 11.50 -3.69
C VAL A 220 8.94 12.28 -2.76
N SER A 221 9.93 11.64 -2.14
CA SER A 221 10.92 12.33 -1.34
C SER A 221 11.67 13.37 -2.18
N PRO A 222 11.87 14.60 -1.67
CA PRO A 222 12.74 15.57 -2.31
C PRO A 222 14.20 15.09 -2.45
N HIS A 223 14.59 14.17 -1.57
CA HIS A 223 15.93 13.58 -1.48
C HIS A 223 16.06 12.24 -2.23
N ALA A 224 14.94 11.70 -2.76
CA ALA A 224 14.97 10.46 -3.53
C ALA A 224 15.75 10.62 -4.83
N GLN A 225 16.31 9.52 -5.30
CA GLN A 225 16.79 9.42 -6.67
C GLN A 225 15.67 9.83 -7.62
N LYS A 226 16.05 10.42 -8.75
CA LYS A 226 15.10 10.93 -9.73
C LYS A 226 14.15 9.82 -10.22
N VAL A 227 12.86 9.91 -9.86
CA VAL A 227 11.84 8.99 -10.35
C VAL A 227 11.78 9.08 -11.89
N ASN A 228 12.05 7.97 -12.54
CA ASN A 228 11.98 7.84 -13.99
C ASN A 228 10.59 7.36 -14.40
N LEU A 229 9.82 8.23 -15.02
CA LEU A 229 8.42 7.92 -15.36
C LEU A 229 8.28 6.74 -16.36
N LYS A 230 9.28 6.50 -17.21
CA LYS A 230 9.27 5.36 -18.14
C LYS A 230 9.44 4.04 -17.39
N GLU A 231 10.29 4.00 -16.39
CA GLU A 231 10.49 2.82 -15.53
C GLU A 231 9.24 2.56 -14.69
N VAL A 232 8.65 3.61 -14.10
CA VAL A 232 7.36 3.50 -13.37
C VAL A 232 6.28 2.91 -14.27
N ALA A 233 6.16 3.38 -15.50
CA ALA A 233 5.17 2.88 -16.45
C ALA A 233 5.42 1.41 -16.82
N ALA A 234 6.69 1.02 -17.06
CA ALA A 234 7.04 -0.36 -17.35
C ALA A 234 6.77 -1.30 -16.17
N THR A 235 7.08 -0.90 -14.94
CA THR A 235 6.73 -1.66 -13.73
C THR A 235 5.23 -1.81 -13.58
N ALA A 236 4.48 -0.75 -13.81
CA ALA A 236 3.03 -0.77 -13.73
C ALA A 236 2.40 -1.68 -14.80
N GLU A 237 2.92 -1.67 -16.01
CA GLU A 237 2.48 -2.55 -17.09
C GLU A 237 2.74 -4.03 -16.76
N GLN A 238 3.90 -4.35 -16.22
CA GLN A 238 4.21 -5.71 -15.75
C GLN A 238 3.27 -6.15 -14.62
N ALA A 239 3.02 -5.29 -13.64
CA ALA A 239 2.09 -5.57 -12.57
C ALA A 239 0.66 -5.75 -13.10
N LEU A 240 0.20 -4.90 -14.01
CA LEU A 240 -1.10 -4.99 -14.65
C LEU A 240 -1.26 -6.31 -15.40
N ASN A 241 -0.27 -6.71 -16.21
CA ASN A 241 -0.30 -7.98 -16.95
C ASN A 241 -0.39 -9.20 -16.03
N LYS A 242 0.24 -9.13 -14.84
CA LYS A 242 0.13 -10.19 -13.82
C LYS A 242 -1.28 -10.25 -13.21
N ILE A 243 -1.93 -9.11 -13.03
CA ILE A 243 -3.28 -9.00 -12.46
C ILE A 243 -4.37 -9.42 -13.45
N ILE A 244 -4.21 -9.13 -14.76
CA ILE A 244 -5.21 -9.42 -15.80
C ILE A 244 -5.22 -10.91 -16.17
N THR A 245 -5.09 -11.79 -15.22
CA THR A 245 -5.28 -13.23 -15.45
C THR A 245 -6.71 -13.63 -15.17
N SER A 246 -7.20 -14.67 -15.87
CA SER A 246 -8.56 -15.19 -15.64
C SER A 246 -8.80 -15.61 -14.19
N ASN A 247 -7.77 -16.14 -13.52
CA ASN A 247 -7.86 -16.53 -12.12
C ASN A 247 -8.09 -15.32 -11.21
N VAL A 248 -7.30 -14.25 -11.37
CA VAL A 248 -7.45 -13.03 -10.56
C VAL A 248 -8.79 -12.34 -10.84
N LEU A 249 -9.23 -12.31 -12.09
CA LEU A 249 -10.52 -11.71 -12.45
C LEU A 249 -11.70 -12.50 -11.86
N ASN A 250 -11.63 -13.81 -11.81
CA ASN A 250 -12.65 -14.64 -11.15
C ASN A 250 -12.68 -14.35 -9.64
N ARG A 251 -11.53 -14.30 -8.99
CA ARG A 251 -11.43 -13.96 -7.56
C ARG A 251 -11.98 -12.55 -7.27
N PHE A 252 -11.72 -11.59 -8.16
CA PHE A 252 -12.28 -10.26 -8.04
C PHE A 252 -13.82 -10.27 -8.22
N SER A 253 -14.36 -11.08 -9.13
CA SER A 253 -15.80 -11.29 -9.25
C SER A 253 -16.42 -11.87 -7.97
N ASP A 254 -15.77 -12.86 -7.37
CA ASP A 254 -16.19 -13.48 -6.11
C ASP A 254 -16.14 -12.47 -4.95
N TYR A 255 -15.07 -11.68 -4.85
CA TYR A 255 -14.93 -10.58 -3.90
C TYR A 255 -16.11 -9.61 -3.99
N LEU A 256 -16.40 -9.08 -5.18
CA LEU A 256 -17.52 -8.16 -5.38
C LEU A 256 -18.87 -8.78 -5.03
N SER A 257 -19.04 -10.07 -5.35
CA SER A 257 -20.27 -10.81 -5.03
C SER A 257 -20.44 -11.04 -3.52
N SER A 258 -19.34 -11.08 -2.78
CA SER A 258 -19.30 -11.22 -1.32
C SER A 258 -19.48 -9.88 -0.60
N LEU A 259 -19.34 -8.75 -1.28
CA LEU A 259 -19.67 -7.44 -0.73
C LEU A 259 -21.17 -7.39 -0.42
N SER A 260 -21.55 -8.08 0.66
CA SER A 260 -22.88 -7.91 1.22
C SER A 260 -22.91 -6.55 1.90
N TYR A 261 -23.59 -5.62 1.29
CA TYR A 261 -24.05 -4.45 2.03
C TYR A 261 -24.95 -4.98 3.15
N THR A 262 -24.35 -5.23 4.31
CA THR A 262 -25.10 -5.42 5.53
C THR A 262 -26.00 -4.20 5.68
N ASN A 263 -27.14 -4.33 6.31
CA ASN A 263 -28.11 -3.25 6.55
C ASN A 263 -27.52 -2.02 7.28
N ASN A 264 -26.21 -1.97 7.45
CA ASN A 264 -25.48 -0.86 8.03
C ASN A 264 -24.57 -0.21 6.96
N PRO A 265 -25.03 0.86 6.29
CA PRO A 265 -24.23 1.58 5.29
C PRO A 265 -22.96 2.23 5.89
N CYS A 266 -22.85 2.28 7.22
CA CYS A 266 -21.66 2.80 7.90
C CYS A 266 -20.57 1.73 8.10
N ALA A 267 -20.86 0.46 7.90
CA ALA A 267 -19.90 -0.63 8.08
C ALA A 267 -18.95 -0.84 6.89
N ALA A 268 -19.21 -0.17 5.77
CA ALA A 268 -18.35 -0.23 4.59
C ALA A 268 -18.13 1.20 4.05
N PRO A 269 -17.24 1.98 4.65
CA PRO A 269 -17.04 3.40 4.31
C PRO A 269 -16.72 3.65 2.83
N ASP A 270 -16.04 2.74 2.18
CA ASP A 270 -15.60 2.88 0.79
C ASP A 270 -16.73 2.65 -0.22
N SER A 271 -17.59 1.67 0.04
CA SER A 271 -18.77 1.43 -0.80
C SER A 271 -19.80 2.56 -0.68
N CYS A 272 -19.84 3.24 0.48
CA CYS A 272 -20.64 4.45 0.66
C CYS A 272 -20.11 5.63 -0.17
N GLN A 273 -18.80 5.73 -0.38
CA GLN A 273 -18.23 6.79 -1.22
C GLN A 273 -18.64 6.61 -2.66
N ILE A 274 -18.55 5.40 -3.20
CA ILE A 274 -19.00 5.10 -4.57
C ILE A 274 -20.50 5.37 -4.72
N ALA A 275 -21.31 4.92 -3.76
CA ALA A 275 -22.75 5.20 -3.79
C ALA A 275 -23.06 6.70 -3.81
N ARG A 276 -22.30 7.51 -3.05
CA ARG A 276 -22.45 8.98 -3.06
C ARG A 276 -22.09 9.60 -4.40
N GLU A 277 -20.98 9.16 -5.00
CA GLU A 277 -20.51 9.69 -6.28
C GLU A 277 -21.47 9.40 -7.44
N PHE A 278 -22.17 8.26 -7.39
CA PHE A 278 -23.12 7.85 -8.43
C PHE A 278 -24.58 8.02 -8.05
N GLY A 279 -24.88 8.36 -6.80
CA GLY A 279 -26.27 8.46 -6.32
C GLY A 279 -27.03 7.14 -6.36
N ILE A 280 -26.34 5.99 -6.36
CA ILE A 280 -26.92 4.66 -6.43
C ILE A 280 -26.38 3.75 -5.33
N ILE A 281 -27.22 2.82 -4.89
CA ILE A 281 -26.86 1.75 -3.95
C ILE A 281 -27.05 0.43 -4.68
N ILE A 282 -26.04 -0.43 -4.62
CA ILE A 282 -26.06 -1.75 -5.24
C ILE A 282 -26.08 -2.79 -4.14
N GLY A 283 -27.19 -3.54 -4.03
CA GLY A 283 -27.27 -4.69 -3.13
C GLY A 283 -26.55 -5.92 -3.69
N ALA A 284 -26.41 -6.96 -2.87
CA ALA A 284 -25.71 -8.20 -3.21
C ALA A 284 -26.18 -8.83 -4.52
N ALA A 285 -27.49 -8.86 -4.76
CA ALA A 285 -28.07 -9.37 -6.03
C ALA A 285 -27.68 -8.49 -7.25
N GLY A 286 -27.52 -7.19 -7.05
CA GLY A 286 -27.03 -6.25 -8.06
C GLY A 286 -25.56 -6.49 -8.39
N TRP A 287 -24.72 -6.64 -7.39
CA TRP A 287 -23.30 -6.97 -7.56
C TRP A 287 -23.14 -8.30 -8.31
N LYS A 288 -23.86 -9.33 -7.92
CA LYS A 288 -23.81 -10.63 -8.59
C LYS A 288 -24.16 -10.56 -10.10
N LYS A 289 -25.03 -9.62 -10.49
CA LYS A 289 -25.36 -9.38 -11.91
C LYS A 289 -24.29 -8.55 -12.63
N LEU A 290 -23.67 -7.60 -11.95
CA LEU A 290 -22.69 -6.70 -12.54
C LEU A 290 -21.28 -7.31 -12.57
N ALA A 291 -20.87 -8.02 -11.54
CA ALA A 291 -19.52 -8.54 -11.35
C ALA A 291 -19.25 -9.83 -12.14
N THR A 292 -19.75 -9.93 -13.35
CA THR A 292 -19.41 -11.04 -14.24
C THR A 292 -18.01 -10.85 -14.82
N THR A 293 -17.29 -11.95 -15.08
CA THR A 293 -15.97 -11.91 -15.72
C THR A 293 -15.98 -11.15 -17.04
N GLU A 294 -17.09 -11.26 -17.80
CA GLU A 294 -17.28 -10.51 -19.06
C GLU A 294 -17.33 -9.00 -18.82
N ASN A 295 -18.12 -8.53 -17.84
CA ASN A 295 -18.22 -7.12 -17.51
C ASN A 295 -16.90 -6.57 -16.96
N ILE A 296 -16.18 -7.35 -16.15
CA ILE A 296 -14.84 -6.99 -15.63
C ILE A 296 -13.86 -6.86 -16.79
N ALA A 297 -13.82 -7.83 -17.70
CA ALA A 297 -12.96 -7.78 -18.88
C ALA A 297 -13.28 -6.59 -19.79
N LYS A 298 -14.58 -6.29 -19.99
CA LYS A 298 -15.03 -5.12 -20.73
C LYS A 298 -14.60 -3.81 -20.08
N ALA A 299 -14.73 -3.70 -18.76
CA ALA A 299 -14.30 -2.54 -18.00
C ALA A 299 -12.77 -2.33 -18.08
N LEU A 300 -11.99 -3.40 -17.94
CA LEU A 300 -10.53 -3.37 -18.10
C LEU A 300 -10.13 -2.88 -19.49
N LYS A 301 -10.71 -3.45 -20.54
CA LYS A 301 -10.41 -3.08 -21.94
C LYS A 301 -10.72 -1.62 -22.26
N ALA A 302 -11.70 -1.05 -21.56
CA ALA A 302 -12.08 0.35 -21.71
C ALA A 302 -11.27 1.31 -20.83
N THR A 303 -10.40 0.78 -19.96
CA THR A 303 -9.60 1.57 -19.02
C THR A 303 -8.39 2.18 -19.70
N ARG A 304 -8.22 3.47 -19.52
CA ARG A 304 -7.00 4.20 -19.89
C ARG A 304 -6.19 4.48 -18.61
N ILE A 305 -4.92 4.16 -18.62
CA ILE A 305 -4.00 4.36 -17.50
C ILE A 305 -3.00 5.45 -17.86
N THR A 306 -2.87 6.44 -17.00
CA THR A 306 -1.97 7.58 -17.24
C THR A 306 -1.14 7.85 -15.99
N PHE A 307 0.16 8.00 -16.18
CA PHE A 307 1.10 8.46 -15.16
C PHE A 307 1.50 9.91 -15.40
N ARG A 308 1.54 10.69 -14.33
CA ARG A 308 2.01 12.08 -14.36
C ARG A 308 3.03 12.31 -13.27
N TYR A 309 4.17 12.86 -13.65
CA TYR A 309 5.21 13.30 -12.71
C TYR A 309 5.85 14.57 -13.24
N LYS A 310 5.78 15.66 -12.44
CA LYS A 310 6.21 17.00 -12.90
C LYS A 310 5.48 17.36 -14.21
N ASN A 311 6.24 17.70 -15.26
CA ASN A 311 5.72 18.07 -16.59
C ASN A 311 5.62 16.88 -17.56
N SER A 312 5.94 15.67 -17.11
CA SER A 312 5.93 14.46 -17.95
C SER A 312 4.62 13.68 -17.76
N ILE A 313 4.11 13.14 -18.86
CA ILE A 313 2.91 12.30 -18.90
C ILE A 313 3.23 11.08 -19.75
N ILE A 314 2.84 9.90 -19.28
CA ILE A 314 2.87 8.64 -20.02
C ILE A 314 1.50 7.98 -19.90
N THR A 315 0.97 7.50 -21.02
CA THR A 315 -0.28 6.73 -21.09
C THR A 315 0.05 5.31 -21.57
N LEU A 316 -0.52 4.30 -20.86
CA LEU A 316 -0.46 2.89 -21.22
C LEU A 316 -1.74 2.48 -21.97
#